data_1310c9743ab8d33a2bb1b8caa1fd094a
#
_entry.id   1310c9743ab8d33a2bb1b8caa1fd094a
#
_cell.length_a   1.000
_cell.length_b   1.000
_cell.length_c   1.000
_cell.angle_alpha   90.00
_cell.angle_beta   90.00
_cell.angle_gamma   90.00
#
_symmetry.space_group_name_H-M   'P 1'
#
loop_
_entity.id
_entity.type
_entity.pdbx_description
1 polymer ?
#
loop_
_entity_poly.entity_id
_entity_poly.type
_entity_poly.pdbx_seq_one_letter_code
_entity_poly.pdbx_strand_id
1 'polypeptide(L)'
;MLVIVSDLHLGDGTTANSIAPEAFHLFSNRLRETAYYASFRRDGTYRPIDSLDLLLMGDILDPLHSTLWLDTVPGDAGYTRPWTDIHSPLFAAKLEQTTQAIINENKRSLDILRRCTSGETILLPPANDRGQPDTETKERVAIKVRAHYLVGNHDWYYHLKGDAFTEIRKTIIQSMGLSNSPDFFPYDLSEHPELADILQRHKVFARHGDCYDKFNFNREYGRDHSTLGDVFTMDVCNRYPVEVQRRYGSYLSTGIIDSLRRITNIRPALATPLWISGQIKRHAGSMALEADLKKVWDDLCDEFLQLPVVRQEDKAFRFDVVDALQLAIKVSKRTSFETLNDIVVWVRDRMSEGNRSFAEHALSEPAFLNDTARFIVYGHTHHHEIVSLDSFGDPPNGEDQVYINSGTWHSYFDLAIKDPTQQRFVPYETLTYLTFYKDDERGGRLFEAWSGAYA
;
A
#
# COMPACT_ATOMS: atom_id res chain seq x y z
N MET A 1 14.11 12.93 14.08
CA MET A 1 13.15 11.80 14.16
C MET A 1 12.67 11.47 12.77
N LEU A 2 12.58 10.20 12.40
CA LEU A 2 12.03 9.70 11.13
C LEU A 2 10.75 8.91 11.40
N VAL A 3 9.70 9.13 10.60
CA VAL A 3 8.43 8.40 10.67
C VAL A 3 8.18 7.77 9.30
N ILE A 4 7.77 6.49 9.28
CA ILE A 4 7.46 5.75 8.05
C ILE A 4 6.02 5.26 8.12
N VAL A 5 5.26 5.49 7.05
CA VAL A 5 3.93 4.93 6.78
C VAL A 5 3.89 4.42 5.34
N SER A 6 3.09 3.39 5.07
CA SER A 6 2.85 2.87 3.72
C SER A 6 1.41 2.38 3.57
N ASP A 7 1.05 1.98 2.36
CA ASP A 7 -0.17 1.24 2.07
C ASP A 7 -1.45 1.93 2.58
N LEU A 8 -1.59 3.22 2.26
CA LEU A 8 -2.80 4.00 2.57
C LEU A 8 -3.93 3.72 1.57
N HIS A 9 -3.59 3.42 0.32
CA HIS A 9 -4.54 3.14 -0.76
C HIS A 9 -5.70 4.15 -0.84
N LEU A 10 -5.36 5.44 -0.85
CA LEU A 10 -6.35 6.50 -1.01
C LEU A 10 -6.91 6.47 -2.42
N GLY A 11 -8.10 5.90 -2.59
CA GLY A 11 -8.81 5.78 -3.86
C GLY A 11 -9.75 6.96 -4.15
N ASP A 12 -10.46 6.89 -5.28
CA ASP A 12 -11.45 7.87 -5.73
C ASP A 12 -12.89 7.58 -5.23
N GLY A 13 -13.05 6.60 -4.33
CA GLY A 13 -14.34 6.19 -3.78
C GLY A 13 -15.21 5.33 -4.73
N THR A 14 -14.73 5.02 -5.94
CA THR A 14 -15.51 4.22 -6.91
C THR A 14 -15.42 2.71 -6.66
N THR A 15 -14.42 2.26 -5.91
CA THR A 15 -14.18 0.86 -5.52
C THR A 15 -14.32 0.70 -4.00
N ALA A 16 -13.24 0.52 -3.26
CA ALA A 16 -13.25 0.40 -1.80
C ALA A 16 -13.50 1.75 -1.09
N ASN A 17 -13.87 1.70 0.18
CA ASN A 17 -14.04 2.90 1.00
C ASN A 17 -12.70 3.57 1.27
N SER A 18 -12.66 4.89 1.24
CA SER A 18 -11.51 5.70 1.66
C SER A 18 -11.32 5.67 3.18
N ILE A 19 -10.09 5.94 3.62
CA ILE A 19 -9.76 6.11 5.05
C ILE A 19 -10.44 7.37 5.58
N ALA A 20 -11.14 7.24 6.72
CA ALA A 20 -11.82 8.37 7.34
C ALA A 20 -10.84 9.48 7.78
N PRO A 21 -11.20 10.77 7.63
CA PRO A 21 -10.34 11.89 8.03
C PRO A 21 -9.92 11.86 9.51
N GLU A 22 -10.71 11.19 10.37
CA GLU A 22 -10.44 11.01 11.79
C GLU A 22 -9.15 10.22 12.04
N ALA A 23 -8.80 9.26 11.15
CA ALA A 23 -7.53 8.53 11.20
C ALA A 23 -6.33 9.48 11.02
N PHE A 24 -6.43 10.44 10.10
CA PHE A 24 -5.41 11.46 9.88
C PHE A 24 -5.31 12.45 11.04
N HIS A 25 -6.43 12.80 11.67
CA HIS A 25 -6.43 13.60 12.90
C HIS A 25 -5.73 12.85 14.05
N LEU A 26 -6.05 11.57 14.23
CA LEU A 26 -5.38 10.72 15.22
C LEU A 26 -3.87 10.67 14.95
N PHE A 27 -3.47 10.42 13.72
CA PHE A 27 -2.06 10.40 13.32
C PHE A 27 -1.35 11.73 13.61
N SER A 28 -1.94 12.87 13.22
CA SER A 28 -1.39 14.20 13.48
C SER A 28 -1.16 14.43 14.99
N ASN A 29 -2.13 14.04 15.83
CA ASN A 29 -1.99 14.14 17.28
C ASN A 29 -0.88 13.23 17.81
N ARG A 30 -0.79 11.99 17.31
CA ARG A 30 0.27 11.04 17.68
C ARG A 30 1.65 11.52 17.25
N LEU A 31 1.78 12.10 16.06
CA LEU A 31 3.05 12.69 15.62
C LEU A 31 3.54 13.78 16.57
N ARG A 32 2.63 14.68 16.98
CA ARG A 32 2.97 15.73 17.94
C ARG A 32 3.38 15.16 19.31
N GLU A 33 2.64 14.17 19.80
CA GLU A 33 2.95 13.48 21.06
C GLU A 33 4.30 12.77 20.98
N THR A 34 4.55 12.03 19.89
CA THR A 34 5.81 11.33 19.65
C THR A 34 6.99 12.31 19.56
N ALA A 35 6.81 13.43 18.85
CA ALA A 35 7.83 14.49 18.77
C ALA A 35 8.13 15.13 20.14
N TYR A 36 7.10 15.30 20.97
CA TYR A 36 7.28 15.77 22.34
C TYR A 36 8.13 14.79 23.15
N TYR A 37 7.82 13.50 23.12
CA TYR A 37 8.60 12.49 23.83
C TYR A 37 9.99 12.27 23.23
N ALA A 38 10.15 12.39 21.91
CA ALA A 38 11.45 12.33 21.26
C ALA A 38 12.38 13.45 21.70
N SER A 39 11.82 14.54 22.23
CA SER A 39 12.57 15.70 22.72
C SER A 39 13.25 15.48 24.07
N PHE A 40 12.93 14.37 24.79
CA PHE A 40 13.67 13.98 25.99
C PHE A 40 14.96 13.23 25.64
N ARG A 41 16.07 13.64 26.23
CA ARG A 41 17.40 13.08 26.00
C ARG A 41 17.73 11.99 27.01
N ARG A 42 18.82 11.27 26.77
CA ARG A 42 19.28 10.17 27.63
C ARG A 42 19.58 10.62 29.07
N ASP A 43 20.05 11.85 29.25
CA ASP A 43 20.32 12.46 30.56
C ASP A 43 19.08 12.99 31.27
N GLY A 44 17.89 12.81 30.69
CA GLY A 44 16.62 13.29 31.21
C GLY A 44 16.30 14.74 30.88
N THR A 45 17.18 15.47 30.18
CA THR A 45 16.89 16.84 29.76
C THR A 45 15.91 16.85 28.57
N TYR A 46 15.15 17.91 28.48
CA TYR A 46 14.24 18.17 27.37
C TYR A 46 14.85 19.22 26.44
N ARG A 47 14.87 18.90 25.16
CA ARG A 47 15.21 19.82 24.09
C ARG A 47 14.37 19.46 22.87
N PRO A 48 13.51 20.37 22.35
CA PRO A 48 12.74 20.10 21.16
C PRO A 48 13.60 19.50 20.05
N ILE A 49 13.06 18.49 19.34
CA ILE A 49 13.74 17.92 18.19
C ILE A 49 13.86 18.96 17.08
N ASP A 50 14.92 18.88 16.28
CA ASP A 50 15.19 19.87 15.21
C ASP A 50 14.26 19.69 14.00
N SER A 51 13.98 18.43 13.66
CA SER A 51 13.17 18.09 12.48
C SER A 51 12.47 16.73 12.62
N LEU A 52 11.41 16.60 11.85
CA LEU A 52 10.69 15.35 11.60
C LEU A 52 10.71 15.08 10.09
N ASP A 53 11.18 13.92 9.71
CA ASP A 53 11.11 13.41 8.34
C ASP A 53 9.99 12.36 8.27
N LEU A 54 9.02 12.56 7.38
CA LEU A 54 7.92 11.62 7.13
C LEU A 54 8.14 10.95 5.78
N LEU A 55 8.29 9.63 5.78
CA LEU A 55 8.36 8.84 4.57
C LEU A 55 7.02 8.16 4.30
N LEU A 56 6.41 8.51 3.18
CA LEU A 56 5.26 7.85 2.58
C LEU A 56 5.80 6.78 1.63
N MET A 57 5.80 5.51 2.06
CA MET A 57 6.62 4.44 1.46
C MET A 57 5.80 3.54 0.53
N GLY A 58 5.18 4.12 -0.50
CA GLY A 58 4.45 3.42 -1.55
C GLY A 58 3.00 3.10 -1.22
N ASP A 59 2.21 2.94 -2.27
CA ASP A 59 0.78 2.66 -2.23
C ASP A 59 -0.02 3.68 -1.42
N ILE A 60 0.28 4.97 -1.63
CA ILE A 60 -0.33 6.08 -0.90
C ILE A 60 -1.60 6.57 -1.60
N LEU A 61 -1.49 7.04 -2.85
CA LEU A 61 -2.64 7.29 -3.72
C LEU A 61 -2.83 6.05 -4.59
N ASP A 62 -4.08 5.68 -4.85
CA ASP A 62 -4.37 4.42 -5.53
C ASP A 62 -5.14 4.61 -6.84
N PRO A 63 -4.47 5.07 -7.92
CA PRO A 63 -5.11 5.18 -9.21
C PRO A 63 -5.46 3.83 -9.85
N LEU A 64 -4.85 2.71 -9.39
CA LEU A 64 -5.16 1.37 -9.87
C LEU A 64 -6.61 0.98 -9.50
N HIS A 65 -7.06 1.34 -8.31
CA HIS A 65 -8.40 1.05 -7.79
C HIS A 65 -9.41 2.16 -8.18
N SER A 66 -9.57 2.41 -9.49
CA SER A 66 -10.54 3.37 -10.01
C SER A 66 -11.39 2.77 -11.13
N THR A 67 -12.70 2.98 -11.08
CA THR A 67 -13.59 2.60 -12.19
C THR A 67 -13.56 3.59 -13.35
N LEU A 68 -12.88 4.74 -13.22
CA LEU A 68 -12.68 5.69 -14.31
C LEU A 68 -11.91 5.08 -15.50
N TRP A 69 -11.09 4.07 -15.26
CA TRP A 69 -10.45 3.30 -16.33
C TRP A 69 -11.45 2.53 -17.19
N LEU A 70 -12.65 2.22 -16.67
CA LEU A 70 -13.64 1.33 -17.28
C LEU A 70 -14.67 2.06 -18.16
N ASP A 71 -14.55 3.37 -18.34
CA ASP A 71 -15.46 4.18 -19.16
C ASP A 71 -15.31 3.92 -20.68
N THR A 72 -14.26 3.21 -21.08
CA THR A 72 -13.98 2.78 -22.44
C THR A 72 -13.69 1.29 -22.50
N VAL A 73 -14.02 0.65 -23.64
CA VAL A 73 -13.78 -0.78 -23.87
C VAL A 73 -12.78 -0.98 -25.02
N PRO A 74 -12.14 -2.16 -25.11
CA PRO A 74 -11.24 -2.46 -26.22
C PRO A 74 -11.92 -2.22 -27.58
N GLY A 75 -11.26 -1.45 -28.46
CA GLY A 75 -11.78 -1.03 -29.76
C GLY A 75 -12.33 0.39 -29.81
N ASP A 76 -12.59 1.04 -28.68
CA ASP A 76 -12.93 2.45 -28.63
C ASP A 76 -11.73 3.32 -28.97
N ALA A 77 -11.97 4.45 -29.65
CA ALA A 77 -10.90 5.42 -30.00
C ALA A 77 -10.20 6.01 -28.76
N GLY A 78 -10.87 6.04 -27.60
CA GLY A 78 -10.35 6.54 -26.33
C GLY A 78 -9.86 5.43 -25.38
N TYR A 79 -9.80 4.17 -25.85
CA TYR A 79 -9.40 3.07 -24.97
C TYR A 79 -7.96 3.23 -24.49
N THR A 80 -7.79 3.26 -23.18
CA THR A 80 -6.47 3.30 -22.55
C THR A 80 -6.49 2.52 -21.23
N ARG A 81 -5.38 1.82 -20.96
CA ARG A 81 -5.10 1.06 -19.75
C ARG A 81 -3.60 1.13 -19.46
N PRO A 82 -3.15 0.81 -18.24
CA PRO A 82 -1.71 0.79 -17.90
C PRO A 82 -0.85 -0.11 -18.79
N TRP A 83 -1.43 -1.13 -19.39
CA TRP A 83 -0.75 -2.05 -20.34
C TRP A 83 -0.90 -1.67 -21.81
N THR A 84 -1.45 -0.50 -22.11
CA THR A 84 -1.46 0.09 -23.45
C THR A 84 -0.23 1.02 -23.62
N ASP A 85 -0.31 2.00 -24.49
CA ASP A 85 0.77 2.99 -24.64
C ASP A 85 0.74 4.02 -23.49
N ILE A 86 1.59 3.81 -22.49
CA ILE A 86 1.74 4.72 -21.34
C ILE A 86 2.31 6.10 -21.71
N HIS A 87 2.89 6.24 -22.90
CA HIS A 87 3.41 7.53 -23.40
C HIS A 87 2.36 8.30 -24.22
N SER A 88 1.18 7.71 -24.44
CA SER A 88 0.11 8.40 -25.16
C SER A 88 -0.48 9.54 -24.33
N PRO A 89 -0.89 10.66 -24.96
CA PRO A 89 -1.62 11.74 -24.27
C PRO A 89 -2.92 11.27 -23.61
N LEU A 90 -3.56 10.22 -24.16
CA LEU A 90 -4.77 9.64 -23.57
C LEU A 90 -4.50 9.01 -22.21
N PHE A 91 -3.36 8.30 -22.07
CA PHE A 91 -2.98 7.70 -20.79
C PHE A 91 -2.71 8.78 -19.73
N ALA A 92 -1.90 9.78 -20.08
CA ALA A 92 -1.61 10.89 -19.16
C ALA A 92 -2.88 11.63 -18.72
N ALA A 93 -3.79 11.93 -19.66
CA ALA A 93 -5.06 12.58 -19.35
C ALA A 93 -5.96 11.72 -18.45
N LYS A 94 -6.00 10.40 -18.66
CA LYS A 94 -6.75 9.47 -17.82
C LYS A 94 -6.16 9.39 -16.42
N LEU A 95 -4.83 9.32 -16.29
CA LEU A 95 -4.15 9.33 -15.01
C LEU A 95 -4.38 10.65 -14.26
N GLU A 96 -4.31 11.79 -14.94
CA GLU A 96 -4.63 13.11 -14.37
C GLU A 96 -6.06 13.15 -13.82
N GLN A 97 -7.04 12.72 -14.63
CA GLN A 97 -8.44 12.62 -14.23
C GLN A 97 -8.63 11.78 -12.96
N THR A 98 -8.00 10.60 -12.93
CA THR A 98 -8.09 9.67 -11.80
C THR A 98 -7.41 10.26 -10.56
N THR A 99 -6.20 10.82 -10.71
CA THR A 99 -5.47 11.47 -9.61
C THR A 99 -6.27 12.64 -9.03
N GLN A 100 -6.89 13.46 -9.87
CA GLN A 100 -7.73 14.58 -9.41
C GLN A 100 -8.97 14.07 -8.67
N ALA A 101 -9.60 12.98 -9.12
CA ALA A 101 -10.72 12.36 -8.43
C ALA A 101 -10.31 11.85 -7.03
N ILE A 102 -9.15 11.18 -6.92
CA ILE A 102 -8.57 10.73 -5.64
C ILE A 102 -8.34 11.92 -4.69
N ILE A 103 -7.71 12.99 -5.17
CA ILE A 103 -7.44 14.19 -4.37
C ILE A 103 -8.74 14.82 -3.87
N ASN A 104 -9.76 14.89 -4.72
CA ASN A 104 -11.06 15.47 -4.36
C ASN A 104 -11.80 14.63 -3.31
N GLU A 105 -11.81 13.30 -3.47
CA GLU A 105 -12.43 12.37 -2.51
C GLU A 105 -11.76 12.46 -1.14
N ASN A 106 -10.42 12.51 -1.12
CA ASN A 106 -9.64 12.50 0.11
C ASN A 106 -9.24 13.91 0.60
N LYS A 107 -9.89 14.98 0.10
CA LYS A 107 -9.47 16.35 0.36
C LYS A 107 -9.28 16.68 1.84
N ARG A 108 -10.20 16.23 2.71
CA ARG A 108 -10.10 16.50 4.16
C ARG A 108 -8.89 15.81 4.78
N SER A 109 -8.64 14.55 4.42
CA SER A 109 -7.51 13.76 4.89
C SER A 109 -6.18 14.36 4.43
N LEU A 110 -6.09 14.75 3.15
CA LEU A 110 -4.90 15.37 2.57
C LEU A 110 -4.65 16.78 3.16
N ASP A 111 -5.69 17.56 3.45
CA ASP A 111 -5.54 18.85 4.13
C ASP A 111 -4.96 18.69 5.55
N ILE A 112 -5.35 17.65 6.30
CA ILE A 112 -4.78 17.35 7.62
C ILE A 112 -3.30 16.99 7.47
N LEU A 113 -2.97 16.10 6.52
CA LEU A 113 -1.59 15.70 6.23
C LEU A 113 -0.74 16.92 5.82
N ARG A 114 -1.24 17.75 4.91
CA ARG A 114 -0.55 18.97 4.47
C ARG A 114 -0.27 19.93 5.62
N ARG A 115 -1.17 20.07 6.58
CA ARG A 115 -0.93 20.87 7.79
C ARG A 115 0.13 20.26 8.71
N CYS A 116 0.27 18.93 8.73
CA CYS A 116 1.38 18.29 9.43
C CYS A 116 2.71 18.59 8.73
N THR A 117 2.75 18.46 7.41
CA THR A 117 3.97 18.66 6.60
C THR A 117 4.40 20.12 6.55
N SER A 118 3.48 21.07 6.66
CA SER A 118 3.82 22.51 6.79
C SER A 118 4.34 22.90 8.18
N GLY A 119 4.33 21.98 9.15
CA GLY A 119 4.76 22.26 10.54
C GLY A 119 3.72 23.00 11.38
N GLU A 120 2.53 23.26 10.85
CA GLU A 120 1.47 24.00 11.58
C GLU A 120 0.95 23.25 12.81
N THR A 121 1.01 21.91 12.81
CA THR A 121 0.43 21.06 13.85
C THR A 121 1.46 20.47 14.80
N ILE A 122 2.74 20.45 14.45
CA ILE A 122 3.82 19.91 15.28
C ILE A 122 4.48 21.05 16.05
N LEU A 123 3.78 21.50 17.08
CA LEU A 123 4.19 22.60 17.93
C LEU A 123 4.54 22.07 19.34
N LEU A 124 5.79 22.28 19.80
CA LEU A 124 6.30 21.81 21.07
C LEU A 124 6.55 22.97 22.04
N PRO A 125 6.47 22.74 23.37
CA PRO A 125 6.93 23.76 24.35
C PRO A 125 8.44 23.98 24.19
N PRO A 126 8.96 25.17 24.43
CA PRO A 126 10.40 25.40 24.55
C PRO A 126 10.97 24.70 25.80
N ALA A 127 12.31 24.55 25.85
CA ALA A 127 12.97 24.14 27.08
C ALA A 127 13.13 25.35 28.02
N ASN A 128 12.93 25.15 29.32
CA ASN A 128 13.28 26.13 30.33
C ASN A 128 14.75 26.02 30.76
N ASP A 129 15.23 26.93 31.62
CA ASP A 129 16.63 26.99 32.10
C ASP A 129 17.05 25.70 32.83
N ARG A 130 16.13 24.87 33.27
CA ARG A 130 16.40 23.61 33.97
C ARG A 130 16.41 22.40 33.01
N GLY A 131 16.31 22.64 31.71
CA GLY A 131 16.21 21.57 30.71
C GLY A 131 14.91 20.75 30.81
N GLN A 132 13.80 21.38 31.22
CA GLN A 132 12.48 20.78 31.25
C GLN A 132 11.55 21.50 30.27
N PRO A 133 10.48 20.87 29.79
CA PRO A 133 9.51 21.54 28.92
C PRO A 133 8.81 22.69 29.67
N ASP A 134 8.85 23.88 29.09
CA ASP A 134 8.11 25.03 29.61
C ASP A 134 6.66 24.98 29.10
N THR A 135 5.80 24.38 29.90
CA THR A 135 4.37 24.26 29.57
C THR A 135 3.55 25.47 30.00
N GLU A 136 4.12 26.38 30.84
CA GLU A 136 3.46 27.57 31.34
C GLU A 136 3.47 28.71 30.31
N THR A 137 4.53 28.80 29.53
CA THR A 137 4.59 29.77 28.42
C THR A 137 3.59 29.45 27.31
N LYS A 138 3.11 30.49 26.63
CA LYS A 138 2.32 30.35 25.40
C LYS A 138 3.20 30.15 24.15
N GLU A 139 4.49 30.37 24.28
CA GLU A 139 5.43 30.17 23.19
C GLU A 139 5.47 28.68 22.79
N ARG A 140 5.59 28.45 21.48
CA ARG A 140 5.75 27.12 20.91
C ARG A 140 6.84 27.12 19.86
N VAL A 141 7.61 26.04 19.86
CA VAL A 141 8.64 25.77 18.85
C VAL A 141 7.98 24.95 17.74
N ALA A 142 7.91 25.52 16.54
CA ALA A 142 7.46 24.80 15.36
C ALA A 142 8.58 23.87 14.88
N ILE A 143 8.26 22.59 14.73
CA ILE A 143 9.21 21.58 14.25
C ILE A 143 9.17 21.57 12.74
N LYS A 144 10.36 21.62 12.12
CA LYS A 144 10.49 21.48 10.66
C LYS A 144 10.10 20.09 10.24
N VAL A 145 9.06 19.96 9.40
CA VAL A 145 8.63 18.67 8.84
C VAL A 145 9.00 18.62 7.36
N ARG A 146 9.53 17.49 6.91
CA ARG A 146 9.74 17.16 5.50
C ARG A 146 9.01 15.85 5.20
N ALA A 147 8.21 15.83 4.15
CA ALA A 147 7.51 14.62 3.74
C ALA A 147 7.99 14.18 2.37
N HIS A 148 8.35 12.92 2.25
CA HIS A 148 8.85 12.31 1.03
C HIS A 148 7.93 11.16 0.61
N TYR A 149 7.71 11.03 -0.68
CA TYR A 149 6.89 10.00 -1.29
C TYR A 149 7.77 9.07 -2.13
N LEU A 150 7.78 7.78 -1.82
CA LEU A 150 8.25 6.71 -2.69
C LEU A 150 7.02 6.05 -3.32
N VAL A 151 7.12 5.59 -4.56
CA VAL A 151 6.04 4.83 -5.19
C VAL A 151 6.13 3.35 -4.85
N GLY A 152 4.96 2.69 -4.78
CA GLY A 152 4.79 1.25 -4.72
C GLY A 152 4.26 0.70 -6.05
N ASN A 153 3.52 -0.42 -5.99
CA ASN A 153 2.95 -1.03 -7.20
C ASN A 153 1.56 -0.49 -7.56
N HIS A 154 0.84 0.18 -6.67
CA HIS A 154 -0.44 0.79 -7.01
C HIS A 154 -0.32 2.21 -7.56
N ASP A 155 0.78 2.88 -7.27
CA ASP A 155 1.04 4.28 -7.62
C ASP A 155 2.31 4.48 -8.47
N TRP A 156 2.83 3.41 -9.08
CA TRP A 156 4.02 3.42 -9.92
C TRP A 156 3.95 4.43 -11.07
N TYR A 157 2.76 4.80 -11.52
CA TYR A 157 2.52 5.80 -12.56
C TYR A 157 3.18 7.15 -12.25
N TYR A 158 3.34 7.48 -10.97
CA TYR A 158 3.98 8.73 -10.54
C TYR A 158 5.50 8.70 -10.65
N HIS A 159 6.09 7.54 -10.98
CA HIS A 159 7.50 7.43 -11.36
C HIS A 159 7.74 7.81 -12.83
N LEU A 160 6.73 7.70 -13.71
CA LEU A 160 6.85 7.96 -15.14
C LEU A 160 7.37 9.37 -15.43
N LYS A 161 8.28 9.49 -16.42
CA LYS A 161 8.89 10.75 -16.83
C LYS A 161 8.09 11.43 -17.93
N GLY A 162 8.16 12.75 -18.01
CA GLY A 162 7.54 13.59 -19.03
C GLY A 162 6.70 14.71 -18.44
N ASP A 163 6.44 15.74 -19.24
CA ASP A 163 5.81 17.01 -18.80
C ASP A 163 4.42 16.79 -18.20
N ALA A 164 3.60 15.95 -18.84
CA ALA A 164 2.26 15.64 -18.34
C ALA A 164 2.30 14.99 -16.94
N PHE A 165 3.20 14.04 -16.72
CA PHE A 165 3.38 13.41 -15.42
C PHE A 165 3.98 14.36 -14.39
N THR A 166 4.83 15.31 -14.83
CA THR A 166 5.35 16.37 -13.97
C THR A 166 4.24 17.26 -13.43
N GLU A 167 3.26 17.64 -14.24
CA GLU A 167 2.10 18.44 -13.79
C GLU A 167 1.22 17.67 -12.80
N ILE A 168 0.99 16.37 -13.04
CA ILE A 168 0.28 15.51 -12.10
C ILE A 168 1.00 15.49 -10.73
N ARG A 169 2.32 15.28 -10.72
CA ARG A 169 3.11 15.28 -9.47
C ARG A 169 3.10 16.64 -8.76
N LYS A 170 3.14 17.76 -9.49
CA LYS A 170 2.98 19.09 -8.87
C LYS A 170 1.66 19.22 -8.12
N THR A 171 0.58 18.70 -8.69
CA THR A 171 -0.72 18.68 -8.02
C THR A 171 -0.70 17.84 -6.74
N ILE A 172 -0.07 16.66 -6.78
CA ILE A 172 0.11 15.79 -5.60
C ILE A 172 0.95 16.50 -4.53
N ILE A 173 2.11 17.07 -4.91
CA ILE A 173 3.01 17.81 -4.01
C ILE A 173 2.26 18.93 -3.31
N GLN A 174 1.48 19.71 -4.03
CA GLN A 174 0.71 20.82 -3.47
C GLN A 174 -0.39 20.34 -2.52
N SER A 175 -1.08 19.25 -2.87
CA SER A 175 -2.19 18.72 -2.07
C SER A 175 -1.73 18.13 -0.73
N MET A 176 -0.54 17.56 -0.69
CA MET A 176 0.02 16.85 0.47
C MET A 176 1.13 17.62 1.19
N GLY A 177 1.67 18.68 0.58
CA GLY A 177 2.81 19.43 1.11
C GLY A 177 4.12 18.64 1.10
N LEU A 178 4.40 17.92 0.00
CA LEU A 178 5.58 17.06 -0.11
C LEU A 178 6.86 17.86 -0.38
N SER A 179 7.99 17.26 -0.03
CA SER A 179 9.35 17.77 -0.29
C SER A 179 9.97 17.18 -1.56
N ASN A 180 9.26 16.32 -2.27
CA ASN A 180 9.71 15.70 -3.52
C ASN A 180 9.95 16.72 -4.63
N SER A 181 10.90 16.40 -5.54
CA SER A 181 10.96 17.04 -6.86
C SER A 181 9.75 16.61 -7.70
N PRO A 182 9.19 17.50 -8.53
CA PRO A 182 8.14 17.12 -9.47
C PRO A 182 8.67 16.34 -10.68
N ASP A 183 9.99 16.15 -10.83
CA ASP A 183 10.58 15.50 -12.01
C ASP A 183 10.19 14.02 -12.08
N PHE A 184 10.21 13.32 -10.94
CA PHE A 184 9.68 11.97 -10.74
C PHE A 184 9.55 11.68 -9.25
N PHE A 185 8.70 10.70 -8.86
CA PHE A 185 8.70 10.15 -7.53
C PHE A 185 9.53 8.86 -7.53
N PRO A 186 10.54 8.75 -6.66
CA PRO A 186 11.42 7.59 -6.66
C PRO A 186 10.70 6.32 -6.16
N TYR A 187 11.17 5.15 -6.60
CA TYR A 187 10.79 3.85 -6.02
C TYR A 187 11.92 3.20 -5.24
N ASP A 188 13.14 3.69 -5.43
CA ASP A 188 14.34 3.20 -4.75
C ASP A 188 15.15 4.37 -4.19
N LEU A 189 15.82 4.14 -3.05
CA LEU A 189 16.64 5.16 -2.38
C LEU A 189 17.81 5.64 -3.23
N SER A 190 18.32 4.82 -4.15
CA SER A 190 19.39 5.20 -5.07
C SER A 190 19.00 6.36 -6.00
N GLU A 191 17.70 6.58 -6.19
CA GLU A 191 17.17 7.66 -7.02
C GLU A 191 16.97 8.97 -6.26
N HIS A 192 17.11 8.96 -4.92
CA HIS A 192 16.89 10.14 -4.07
C HIS A 192 17.95 10.26 -2.97
N PRO A 193 19.15 10.80 -3.30
CA PRO A 193 20.28 10.85 -2.37
C PRO A 193 19.99 11.54 -1.03
N GLU A 194 19.22 12.65 -1.02
CA GLU A 194 18.85 13.33 0.22
C GLU A 194 18.03 12.43 1.15
N LEU A 195 17.07 11.70 0.61
CA LEU A 195 16.27 10.75 1.38
C LEU A 195 17.12 9.57 1.87
N ALA A 196 18.02 9.06 1.02
CA ALA A 196 18.96 8.02 1.41
C ALA A 196 19.83 8.47 2.60
N ASP A 197 20.35 9.69 2.59
CA ASP A 197 21.11 10.28 3.70
C ASP A 197 20.28 10.42 4.99
N ILE A 198 19.00 10.78 4.87
CA ILE A 198 18.07 10.84 6.02
C ILE A 198 17.92 9.45 6.64
N LEU A 199 17.63 8.43 5.85
CA LEU A 199 17.45 7.08 6.33
C LEU A 199 18.74 6.50 6.93
N GLN A 200 19.86 6.72 6.28
CA GLN A 200 21.18 6.27 6.78
C GLN A 200 21.50 6.82 8.16
N ARG A 201 21.20 8.11 8.44
CA ARG A 201 21.37 8.70 9.79
C ARG A 201 20.56 8.01 10.88
N HIS A 202 19.45 7.35 10.51
CA HIS A 202 18.62 6.54 11.42
C HIS A 202 18.95 5.04 11.35
N LYS A 203 20.00 4.66 10.59
CA LYS A 203 20.37 3.26 10.31
C LYS A 203 19.20 2.44 9.72
N VAL A 204 18.39 3.07 8.88
CA VAL A 204 17.23 2.48 8.22
C VAL A 204 17.52 2.33 6.73
N PHE A 205 17.18 1.17 6.17
CA PHE A 205 16.96 0.97 4.75
C PHE A 205 15.47 0.72 4.54
N ALA A 206 14.85 1.39 3.58
CA ALA A 206 13.42 1.31 3.34
C ALA A 206 13.10 1.24 1.84
N ARG A 207 12.13 0.41 1.47
CA ARG A 207 11.51 0.36 0.15
C ARG A 207 10.10 -0.20 0.27
N HIS A 208 9.26 -0.01 -0.75
CA HIS A 208 7.90 -0.55 -0.70
C HIS A 208 7.90 -2.08 -0.55
N GLY A 209 8.74 -2.80 -1.29
CA GLY A 209 8.90 -4.26 -1.14
C GLY A 209 8.27 -5.09 -2.25
N ASP A 210 7.41 -4.53 -3.06
CA ASP A 210 6.74 -5.18 -4.19
C ASP A 210 7.69 -5.78 -5.22
N CYS A 211 8.94 -5.30 -5.30
CA CYS A 211 9.99 -5.85 -6.17
C CYS A 211 10.33 -7.33 -5.87
N TYR A 212 9.87 -7.87 -4.76
CA TYR A 212 9.98 -9.28 -4.40
C TYR A 212 8.72 -10.09 -4.73
N ASP A 213 7.64 -9.43 -5.11
CA ASP A 213 6.39 -10.05 -5.55
C ASP A 213 6.29 -10.08 -7.08
N LYS A 214 6.41 -11.27 -7.65
CA LYS A 214 6.36 -11.47 -9.11
C LYS A 214 4.99 -11.11 -9.74
N PHE A 215 3.94 -11.07 -8.95
CA PHE A 215 2.62 -10.68 -9.42
C PHE A 215 2.51 -9.17 -9.62
N ASN A 216 3.26 -8.40 -8.80
CA ASN A 216 3.21 -6.95 -8.74
C ASN A 216 4.49 -6.26 -9.26
N PHE A 217 5.51 -7.02 -9.65
CA PHE A 217 6.74 -6.47 -10.21
C PHE A 217 7.40 -7.43 -11.20
N ASN A 218 7.63 -6.94 -12.42
CA ASN A 218 8.38 -7.67 -13.43
C ASN A 218 9.82 -7.13 -13.52
N ARG A 219 10.81 -7.95 -13.09
CA ARG A 219 12.23 -7.55 -13.07
C ARG A 219 12.82 -7.30 -14.45
N GLU A 220 12.24 -7.88 -15.49
CA GLU A 220 12.70 -7.72 -16.87
C GLU A 220 12.37 -6.33 -17.42
N TYR A 221 11.19 -5.80 -17.05
CA TYR A 221 10.69 -4.51 -17.54
C TYR A 221 10.88 -3.36 -16.55
N GLY A 222 11.14 -3.65 -15.27
CA GLY A 222 11.35 -2.64 -14.23
C GLY A 222 10.07 -1.96 -13.76
N ARG A 223 10.22 -0.76 -13.16
CA ARG A 223 9.10 -0.05 -12.51
C ARG A 223 8.09 0.53 -13.50
N ASP A 224 8.55 1.05 -14.64
CA ASP A 224 7.71 1.79 -15.59
C ASP A 224 6.92 0.85 -16.54
N HIS A 225 6.37 -0.21 -15.96
CA HIS A 225 5.64 -1.22 -16.72
C HIS A 225 4.50 -1.82 -15.91
N SER A 226 3.35 -2.02 -16.58
CA SER A 226 2.20 -2.69 -15.97
C SER A 226 2.50 -4.16 -15.69
N THR A 227 1.93 -4.68 -14.62
CA THR A 227 2.10 -6.05 -14.15
C THR A 227 0.81 -6.85 -14.30
N LEU A 228 0.89 -8.17 -14.06
CA LEU A 228 -0.33 -9.00 -14.00
C LEU A 228 -1.26 -8.58 -12.88
N GLY A 229 -0.71 -8.08 -11.77
CA GLY A 229 -1.48 -7.54 -10.66
C GLY A 229 -2.34 -6.37 -11.10
N ASP A 230 -1.79 -5.43 -11.89
CA ASP A 230 -2.55 -4.30 -12.44
C ASP A 230 -3.69 -4.77 -13.33
N VAL A 231 -3.40 -5.70 -14.26
CA VAL A 231 -4.38 -6.22 -15.21
C VAL A 231 -5.52 -6.95 -14.48
N PHE A 232 -5.19 -7.82 -13.53
CA PHE A 232 -6.18 -8.57 -12.75
C PHE A 232 -7.03 -7.64 -11.89
N THR A 233 -6.41 -6.70 -11.20
CA THR A 233 -7.10 -5.73 -10.35
C THR A 233 -8.06 -4.90 -11.18
N MET A 234 -7.61 -4.34 -12.30
CA MET A 234 -8.40 -3.41 -13.09
C MET A 234 -9.48 -4.11 -13.92
N ASP A 235 -9.12 -5.15 -14.69
CA ASP A 235 -10.04 -5.80 -15.64
C ASP A 235 -10.89 -6.92 -15.04
N VAL A 236 -10.56 -7.41 -13.84
CA VAL A 236 -11.38 -8.41 -13.15
C VAL A 236 -11.98 -7.81 -11.87
N CYS A 237 -11.14 -7.39 -10.92
CA CYS A 237 -11.63 -6.99 -9.60
C CYS A 237 -12.48 -5.71 -9.64
N ASN A 238 -11.97 -4.64 -10.29
CA ASN A 238 -12.74 -3.39 -10.41
C ASN A 238 -13.96 -3.55 -11.31
N ARG A 239 -13.88 -4.36 -12.38
CA ARG A 239 -14.98 -4.57 -13.33
C ARG A 239 -16.11 -5.41 -12.76
N TYR A 240 -15.82 -6.38 -11.90
CA TYR A 240 -16.83 -7.33 -11.43
C TYR A 240 -18.04 -6.66 -10.78
N PRO A 241 -17.90 -5.79 -9.76
CA PRO A 241 -19.05 -5.10 -9.18
C PRO A 241 -19.77 -4.17 -10.18
N VAL A 242 -19.05 -3.56 -11.11
CA VAL A 242 -19.62 -2.69 -12.16
C VAL A 242 -20.49 -3.51 -13.12
N GLU A 243 -19.99 -4.65 -13.61
CA GLU A 243 -20.73 -5.55 -14.50
C GLU A 243 -21.93 -6.18 -13.82
N VAL A 244 -21.79 -6.57 -12.55
CA VAL A 244 -22.93 -7.07 -11.73
C VAL A 244 -23.98 -5.98 -11.58
N GLN A 245 -23.60 -4.76 -11.24
CA GLN A 245 -24.53 -3.61 -11.15
C GLN A 245 -25.21 -3.35 -12.50
N ARG A 246 -24.47 -3.38 -13.60
CA ARG A 246 -25.00 -3.13 -14.94
C ARG A 246 -26.00 -4.19 -15.38
N ARG A 247 -25.72 -5.48 -15.13
CA ARG A 247 -26.55 -6.61 -15.60
C ARG A 247 -27.73 -6.91 -14.68
N TYR A 248 -27.55 -6.75 -13.37
CA TYR A 248 -28.49 -7.23 -12.34
C TYR A 248 -28.88 -6.18 -11.28
N GLY A 249 -28.41 -4.96 -11.37
CA GLY A 249 -28.59 -3.93 -10.32
C GLY A 249 -30.05 -3.65 -9.96
N SER A 250 -31.00 -3.84 -10.90
CA SER A 250 -32.45 -3.70 -10.63
C SER A 250 -33.03 -4.81 -9.74
N TYR A 251 -32.31 -5.91 -9.58
CA TYR A 251 -32.74 -7.10 -8.79
C TYR A 251 -31.94 -7.26 -7.50
N LEU A 252 -30.86 -6.49 -7.34
CA LEU A 252 -29.95 -6.62 -6.21
C LEU A 252 -30.17 -5.49 -5.19
N SER A 253 -29.98 -5.81 -3.91
CA SER A 253 -29.88 -4.77 -2.90
C SER A 253 -28.57 -3.99 -3.06
N THR A 254 -28.58 -2.71 -2.70
CA THR A 254 -27.36 -1.88 -2.70
C THR A 254 -26.25 -2.48 -1.83
N GLY A 255 -26.60 -3.13 -0.73
CA GLY A 255 -25.66 -3.80 0.15
C GLY A 255 -24.85 -4.93 -0.49
N ILE A 256 -25.40 -5.61 -1.52
CA ILE A 256 -24.62 -6.62 -2.29
C ILE A 256 -23.53 -5.92 -3.10
N ILE A 257 -23.87 -4.87 -3.83
CA ILE A 257 -22.92 -4.14 -4.68
C ILE A 257 -21.82 -3.51 -3.82
N ASP A 258 -22.17 -2.88 -2.70
CA ASP A 258 -21.20 -2.30 -1.77
C ASP A 258 -20.29 -3.37 -1.16
N SER A 259 -20.84 -4.57 -0.88
CA SER A 259 -20.02 -5.70 -0.46
C SER A 259 -19.06 -6.13 -1.57
N LEU A 260 -19.52 -6.25 -2.82
CA LEU A 260 -18.68 -6.67 -3.94
C LEU A 260 -17.58 -5.66 -4.28
N ARG A 261 -17.77 -4.37 -4.04
CA ARG A 261 -16.73 -3.33 -4.22
C ARG A 261 -15.52 -3.55 -3.33
N ARG A 262 -15.67 -4.27 -2.20
CA ARG A 262 -14.56 -4.60 -1.28
C ARG A 262 -13.67 -5.74 -1.78
N ILE A 263 -13.90 -6.25 -2.99
CA ILE A 263 -13.12 -7.33 -3.62
C ILE A 263 -11.61 -7.00 -3.66
N THR A 264 -11.25 -5.74 -3.83
CA THR A 264 -9.88 -5.28 -3.89
C THR A 264 -9.13 -5.31 -2.56
N ASN A 265 -9.87 -5.47 -1.45
CA ASN A 265 -9.32 -5.54 -0.10
C ASN A 265 -9.02 -6.97 0.37
N ILE A 266 -9.18 -7.97 -0.50
CA ILE A 266 -8.97 -9.38 -0.14
C ILE A 266 -7.48 -9.72 -0.14
N ARG A 267 -7.02 -10.37 0.93
CA ARG A 267 -5.65 -10.84 1.08
C ARG A 267 -5.60 -12.34 1.42
N PRO A 268 -4.73 -13.13 0.77
CA PRO A 268 -4.03 -12.75 -0.48
C PRO A 268 -5.00 -12.58 -1.66
N ALA A 269 -4.61 -11.86 -2.71
CA ALA A 269 -5.46 -11.60 -3.88
C ALA A 269 -6.00 -12.89 -4.55
N LEU A 270 -5.24 -13.99 -4.48
CA LEU A 270 -5.66 -15.31 -4.95
C LEU A 270 -6.86 -15.90 -4.18
N ALA A 271 -7.22 -15.36 -2.99
CA ALA A 271 -8.42 -15.75 -2.25
C ALA A 271 -9.69 -15.05 -2.77
N THR A 272 -9.58 -14.12 -3.71
CA THR A 272 -10.70 -13.38 -4.31
C THR A 272 -11.83 -14.27 -4.82
N PRO A 273 -11.59 -15.38 -5.55
CA PRO A 273 -12.67 -16.27 -5.97
C PRO A 273 -13.48 -16.88 -4.83
N LEU A 274 -12.81 -17.23 -3.71
CA LEU A 274 -13.47 -17.75 -2.50
C LEU A 274 -14.35 -16.70 -1.84
N TRP A 275 -13.81 -15.47 -1.74
CA TRP A 275 -14.57 -14.37 -1.16
C TRP A 275 -15.81 -14.06 -1.96
N ILE A 276 -15.72 -13.99 -3.30
CA ILE A 276 -16.86 -13.80 -4.21
C ILE A 276 -17.89 -14.90 -3.99
N SER A 277 -17.45 -16.17 -3.96
CA SER A 277 -18.34 -17.29 -3.67
C SER A 277 -19.10 -17.10 -2.35
N GLY A 278 -18.39 -16.73 -1.30
CA GLY A 278 -18.99 -16.48 0.01
C GLY A 278 -20.00 -15.33 -0.02
N GLN A 279 -19.71 -14.25 -0.75
CA GLN A 279 -20.64 -13.11 -0.89
C GLN A 279 -21.89 -13.50 -1.70
N ILE A 280 -21.70 -14.20 -2.82
CA ILE A 280 -22.81 -14.66 -3.65
C ILE A 280 -23.75 -15.57 -2.84
N LYS A 281 -23.22 -16.62 -2.19
CA LYS A 281 -24.01 -17.54 -1.35
C LYS A 281 -24.79 -16.81 -0.24
N ARG A 282 -24.18 -15.78 0.35
CA ARG A 282 -24.77 -15.03 1.46
C ARG A 282 -25.89 -14.10 1.02
N HIS A 283 -25.82 -13.56 -0.20
CA HIS A 283 -26.64 -12.43 -0.61
C HIS A 283 -27.56 -12.72 -1.81
N ALA A 284 -27.30 -13.74 -2.64
CA ALA A 284 -28.06 -13.96 -3.87
C ALA A 284 -29.54 -14.36 -3.64
N GLY A 285 -29.82 -15.05 -2.54
CA GLY A 285 -31.18 -15.41 -2.18
C GLY A 285 -31.84 -16.50 -3.07
N SER A 286 -31.22 -16.85 -4.21
CA SER A 286 -31.69 -17.94 -5.09
C SER A 286 -30.54 -18.56 -5.87
N MET A 287 -30.62 -19.84 -6.17
CA MET A 287 -29.66 -20.59 -7.00
C MET A 287 -29.51 -20.01 -8.42
N ALA A 288 -30.59 -19.45 -8.98
CA ALA A 288 -30.54 -18.82 -10.30
C ALA A 288 -29.64 -17.56 -10.28
N LEU A 289 -29.83 -16.69 -9.29
CA LEU A 289 -29.01 -15.48 -9.14
C LEU A 289 -27.55 -15.82 -8.79
N GLU A 290 -27.33 -16.88 -7.99
CA GLU A 290 -25.97 -17.39 -7.75
C GLU A 290 -25.27 -17.77 -9.07
N ALA A 291 -25.94 -18.50 -9.93
CA ALA A 291 -25.42 -18.92 -11.23
C ALA A 291 -25.15 -17.70 -12.15
N ASP A 292 -26.04 -16.72 -12.13
CA ASP A 292 -25.92 -15.50 -12.92
C ASP A 292 -24.69 -14.66 -12.47
N LEU A 293 -24.54 -14.43 -11.17
CA LEU A 293 -23.41 -13.69 -10.62
C LEU A 293 -22.08 -14.42 -10.85
N LYS A 294 -22.10 -15.76 -10.71
CA LYS A 294 -20.94 -16.59 -11.05
C LYS A 294 -20.58 -16.48 -12.54
N LYS A 295 -21.60 -16.47 -13.41
CA LYS A 295 -21.37 -16.31 -14.84
C LYS A 295 -20.65 -14.98 -15.16
N VAL A 296 -21.01 -13.87 -14.52
CA VAL A 296 -20.29 -12.60 -14.69
C VAL A 296 -18.81 -12.75 -14.35
N TRP A 297 -18.50 -13.41 -13.23
CA TRP A 297 -17.13 -13.69 -12.85
C TRP A 297 -16.39 -14.53 -13.88
N ASP A 298 -17.01 -15.62 -14.33
CA ASP A 298 -16.43 -16.54 -15.31
C ASP A 298 -16.16 -15.82 -16.66
N ASP A 299 -17.10 -14.98 -17.12
CA ASP A 299 -16.96 -14.18 -18.35
C ASP A 299 -15.74 -13.24 -18.26
N LEU A 300 -15.61 -12.50 -17.14
CA LEU A 300 -14.48 -11.57 -16.91
C LEU A 300 -13.13 -12.29 -16.82
N CYS A 301 -13.09 -13.45 -16.16
CA CYS A 301 -11.90 -14.27 -16.10
C CYS A 301 -11.50 -14.82 -17.48
N ASP A 302 -12.48 -15.18 -18.34
CA ASP A 302 -12.19 -15.60 -19.72
C ASP A 302 -11.64 -14.46 -20.56
N GLU A 303 -12.21 -13.26 -20.46
CA GLU A 303 -11.73 -12.07 -21.13
C GLU A 303 -10.29 -11.74 -20.68
N PHE A 304 -10.02 -11.75 -19.37
CA PHE A 304 -8.69 -11.54 -18.81
C PHE A 304 -7.65 -12.50 -19.39
N LEU A 305 -7.94 -13.81 -19.41
CA LEU A 305 -7.01 -14.82 -19.97
C LEU A 305 -6.78 -14.68 -21.47
N GLN A 306 -7.61 -13.92 -22.19
CA GLN A 306 -7.43 -13.64 -23.63
C GLN A 306 -6.64 -12.36 -23.89
N LEU A 307 -6.41 -11.51 -22.89
CA LEU A 307 -5.65 -10.27 -23.08
C LEU A 307 -4.24 -10.56 -23.58
N PRO A 308 -3.75 -9.83 -24.61
CA PRO A 308 -2.42 -10.03 -25.15
C PRO A 308 -1.31 -9.93 -24.08
N VAL A 309 -1.43 -8.98 -23.17
CA VAL A 309 -0.47 -8.79 -22.07
C VAL A 309 -0.40 -10.01 -21.17
N VAL A 310 -1.54 -10.64 -20.82
CA VAL A 310 -1.59 -11.84 -19.97
C VAL A 310 -0.98 -13.03 -20.69
N ARG A 311 -1.26 -13.17 -22.01
CA ARG A 311 -0.69 -14.25 -22.83
C ARG A 311 0.82 -14.13 -23.05
N GLN A 312 1.35 -12.90 -23.06
CA GLN A 312 2.80 -12.65 -23.21
C GLN A 312 3.57 -13.04 -21.95
N GLU A 313 2.96 -12.90 -20.77
CA GLU A 313 3.54 -13.29 -19.49
C GLU A 313 3.47 -14.81 -19.24
N ASP A 314 2.61 -15.55 -19.98
CA ASP A 314 2.44 -17.01 -19.87
C ASP A 314 3.62 -17.73 -20.59
N LYS A 315 4.71 -17.92 -19.86
CA LYS A 315 5.91 -18.62 -20.39
C LYS A 315 5.76 -20.14 -20.25
N ALA A 316 5.59 -20.83 -21.34
CA ALA A 316 5.21 -22.23 -21.53
C ALA A 316 6.06 -23.31 -20.82
N PHE A 317 7.06 -22.98 -19.98
CA PHE A 317 8.00 -23.98 -19.43
C PHE A 317 8.35 -23.84 -17.94
N ARG A 318 7.71 -22.96 -17.20
CA ARG A 318 7.89 -22.84 -15.73
C ARG A 318 6.54 -22.58 -15.09
N PHE A 319 6.17 -23.39 -14.08
CA PHE A 319 5.03 -23.09 -13.22
C PHE A 319 5.32 -21.79 -12.47
N ASP A 320 4.58 -20.74 -12.78
CA ASP A 320 4.75 -19.41 -12.21
C ASP A 320 3.43 -18.88 -11.60
N VAL A 321 3.42 -17.62 -11.21
CA VAL A 321 2.26 -16.98 -10.60
C VAL A 321 1.09 -16.90 -11.58
N VAL A 322 1.36 -16.81 -12.90
CA VAL A 322 0.34 -16.83 -13.96
C VAL A 322 -0.36 -18.17 -13.96
N ASP A 323 0.40 -19.27 -13.91
CA ASP A 323 -0.16 -20.62 -13.84
C ASP A 323 -1.00 -20.83 -12.58
N ALA A 324 -0.56 -20.31 -11.42
CA ALA A 324 -1.30 -20.37 -10.17
C ALA A 324 -2.62 -19.60 -10.27
N LEU A 325 -2.59 -18.38 -10.83
CA LEU A 325 -3.79 -17.57 -11.05
C LEU A 325 -4.69 -18.22 -12.09
N GLN A 326 -4.15 -18.70 -13.21
CA GLN A 326 -4.90 -19.44 -14.23
C GLN A 326 -5.54 -20.71 -13.67
N LEU A 327 -4.81 -21.43 -12.80
CA LEU A 327 -5.33 -22.62 -12.14
C LEU A 327 -6.48 -22.24 -11.21
N ALA A 328 -6.32 -21.23 -10.36
CA ALA A 328 -7.37 -20.73 -9.48
C ALA A 328 -8.62 -20.31 -10.29
N ILE A 329 -8.43 -19.59 -11.39
CA ILE A 329 -9.52 -19.19 -12.30
C ILE A 329 -10.15 -20.41 -12.99
N LYS A 330 -9.37 -21.32 -13.59
CA LYS A 330 -9.87 -22.51 -14.31
C LYS A 330 -10.64 -23.43 -13.38
N VAL A 331 -10.21 -23.57 -12.14
CA VAL A 331 -10.90 -24.41 -11.16
C VAL A 331 -12.15 -23.72 -10.66
N SER A 332 -12.13 -22.41 -10.44
CA SER A 332 -13.35 -21.64 -10.09
C SER A 332 -14.47 -21.80 -11.12
N LYS A 333 -14.11 -22.08 -12.38
CA LYS A 333 -15.07 -22.30 -13.48
C LYS A 333 -15.63 -23.72 -13.56
N ARG A 334 -14.84 -24.74 -13.22
CA ARG A 334 -15.16 -26.15 -13.49
C ARG A 334 -15.76 -26.91 -12.32
N THR A 335 -15.62 -26.40 -11.11
CA THR A 335 -16.02 -27.10 -9.89
C THR A 335 -16.92 -26.24 -9.02
N SER A 336 -17.70 -26.88 -8.13
CA SER A 336 -18.29 -26.18 -6.99
C SER A 336 -17.18 -25.48 -6.19
N PHE A 337 -17.49 -24.31 -5.67
CA PHE A 337 -16.53 -23.52 -4.87
C PHE A 337 -15.91 -24.27 -3.67
N GLU A 338 -16.36 -25.46 -3.33
CA GLU A 338 -15.77 -26.28 -2.25
C GLU A 338 -14.36 -26.76 -2.57
N THR A 339 -14.07 -27.07 -3.84
CA THR A 339 -12.71 -27.50 -4.28
C THR A 339 -11.72 -26.34 -4.40
N LEU A 340 -12.22 -25.09 -4.47
CA LEU A 340 -11.36 -23.89 -4.47
C LEU A 340 -10.59 -23.70 -3.18
N ASN A 341 -11.15 -24.12 -2.05
CA ASN A 341 -10.50 -23.98 -0.76
C ASN A 341 -9.16 -24.74 -0.70
N ASP A 342 -9.16 -25.99 -1.20
CA ASP A 342 -7.96 -26.81 -1.25
C ASP A 342 -6.89 -26.18 -2.15
N ILE A 343 -7.31 -25.47 -3.19
CA ILE A 343 -6.42 -24.80 -4.13
C ILE A 343 -5.87 -23.49 -3.55
N VAL A 344 -6.70 -22.69 -2.88
CA VAL A 344 -6.20 -21.49 -2.21
C VAL A 344 -5.24 -21.84 -1.08
N VAL A 345 -5.54 -22.88 -0.29
CA VAL A 345 -4.62 -23.40 0.71
C VAL A 345 -3.36 -23.91 0.02
N TRP A 346 -3.46 -24.69 -1.05
CA TRP A 346 -2.33 -25.20 -1.81
C TRP A 346 -1.50 -24.07 -2.45
N VAL A 347 -2.14 -23.06 -3.06
CA VAL A 347 -1.46 -21.89 -3.64
C VAL A 347 -0.76 -21.08 -2.54
N ARG A 348 -1.44 -20.83 -1.42
CA ARG A 348 -0.86 -20.14 -0.27
C ARG A 348 0.36 -20.92 0.28
N ASP A 349 0.22 -22.21 0.49
CA ASP A 349 1.28 -23.05 1.05
C ASP A 349 2.45 -23.13 0.06
N ARG A 350 2.19 -23.25 -1.23
CA ARG A 350 3.24 -23.28 -2.26
C ARG A 350 3.88 -21.92 -2.52
N MET A 351 3.14 -20.83 -2.36
CA MET A 351 3.73 -19.48 -2.35
C MET A 351 4.59 -19.26 -1.09
N SER A 352 4.20 -19.84 0.05
CA SER A 352 4.99 -19.79 1.29
C SER A 352 6.18 -20.76 1.28
N GLU A 353 6.06 -21.93 0.64
CA GLU A 353 7.15 -22.93 0.53
C GLU A 353 8.17 -22.60 -0.58
N GLY A 354 7.75 -21.91 -1.64
CA GLY A 354 8.60 -21.57 -2.79
C GLY A 354 9.12 -20.13 -2.80
N ASN A 355 8.56 -19.25 -2.03
CA ASN A 355 9.02 -17.88 -1.84
C ASN A 355 9.57 -17.73 -0.43
N ARG A 356 10.79 -17.20 -0.36
CA ARG A 356 11.33 -16.66 0.89
C ARG A 356 10.30 -15.71 1.49
N SER A 357 10.14 -15.73 2.81
CA SER A 357 9.36 -14.69 3.49
C SER A 357 9.93 -13.31 3.14
N PHE A 358 9.13 -12.25 3.26
CA PHE A 358 9.68 -10.91 3.00
C PHE A 358 10.88 -10.59 3.90
N ALA A 359 10.90 -11.14 5.12
CA ALA A 359 12.06 -11.05 6.01
C ALA A 359 13.30 -11.74 5.42
N GLU A 360 13.16 -12.88 4.72
CA GLU A 360 14.29 -13.54 4.06
C GLU A 360 14.84 -12.76 2.87
N HIS A 361 14.00 -11.98 2.19
CA HIS A 361 14.47 -11.05 1.15
C HIS A 361 15.34 -9.94 1.73
N ALA A 362 15.05 -9.49 2.95
CA ALA A 362 15.87 -8.50 3.65
C ALA A 362 17.32 -8.95 3.83
N LEU A 363 17.58 -10.26 3.98
CA LEU A 363 18.93 -10.85 4.08
C LEU A 363 19.78 -10.65 2.82
N SER A 364 19.15 -10.37 1.67
CA SER A 364 19.85 -10.12 0.40
C SER A 364 20.07 -8.64 0.09
N GLU A 365 19.58 -7.74 0.93
CA GLU A 365 19.76 -6.30 0.74
C GLU A 365 21.23 -5.89 0.97
N PRO A 366 21.80 -5.06 0.09
CA PRO A 366 23.14 -4.55 0.29
C PRO A 366 23.33 -3.82 1.63
N ALA A 367 22.28 -3.13 2.10
CA ALA A 367 22.31 -2.42 3.37
C ALA A 367 22.38 -3.37 4.58
N PHE A 368 21.82 -4.58 4.48
CA PHE A 368 21.98 -5.65 5.45
C PHE A 368 23.40 -6.26 5.36
N LEU A 369 23.80 -6.70 4.17
CA LEU A 369 25.06 -7.40 3.94
C LEU A 369 26.32 -6.59 4.28
N ASN A 370 26.24 -5.27 4.20
CA ASN A 370 27.34 -4.34 4.48
C ASN A 370 27.22 -3.67 5.87
N ASP A 371 26.32 -4.13 6.73
CA ASP A 371 26.09 -3.62 8.09
C ASP A 371 25.79 -2.09 8.13
N THR A 372 25.24 -1.54 7.04
CA THR A 372 24.94 -0.10 6.94
C THR A 372 23.55 0.25 7.49
N ALA A 373 22.67 -0.73 7.65
CA ALA A 373 21.35 -0.55 8.26
C ALA A 373 21.11 -1.56 9.39
N ARG A 374 20.51 -1.09 10.47
CA ARG A 374 19.95 -1.92 11.56
C ARG A 374 18.52 -2.35 11.26
N PHE A 375 17.79 -1.49 10.55
CA PHE A 375 16.37 -1.69 10.27
C PHE A 375 16.17 -1.79 8.77
N ILE A 376 15.67 -2.94 8.33
CA ILE A 376 15.22 -3.14 6.94
C ILE A 376 13.70 -3.07 6.96
N VAL A 377 13.15 -2.07 6.28
CA VAL A 377 11.72 -1.74 6.35
C VAL A 377 11.06 -1.92 4.99
N TYR A 378 9.99 -2.74 4.97
CA TYR A 378 9.11 -2.92 3.80
C TYR A 378 7.66 -2.61 4.15
N GLY A 379 6.82 -2.38 3.14
CA GLY A 379 5.35 -2.35 3.17
C GLY A 379 4.77 -3.52 2.39
N HIS A 380 3.84 -3.22 1.46
CA HIS A 380 3.27 -4.10 0.43
C HIS A 380 2.39 -5.24 0.94
N THR A 381 2.81 -5.96 1.99
CA THR A 381 2.07 -7.14 2.47
C THR A 381 0.84 -6.78 3.31
N HIS A 382 0.72 -5.53 3.77
CA HIS A 382 -0.28 -5.02 4.70
C HIS A 382 -0.20 -5.60 6.13
N HIS A 383 0.62 -6.61 6.37
CA HIS A 383 0.78 -7.24 7.69
C HIS A 383 1.95 -6.62 8.43
N HIS A 384 1.67 -5.95 9.56
CA HIS A 384 2.73 -5.47 10.43
C HIS A 384 3.48 -6.64 11.06
N GLU A 385 4.81 -6.67 10.88
CA GLU A 385 5.67 -7.76 11.31
C GLU A 385 7.02 -7.20 11.79
N ILE A 386 7.60 -7.80 12.80
CA ILE A 386 8.97 -7.51 13.29
C ILE A 386 9.69 -8.83 13.43
N VAL A 387 10.81 -8.99 12.70
CA VAL A 387 11.62 -10.23 12.68
C VAL A 387 13.07 -9.90 12.94
N SER A 388 13.69 -10.55 13.92
CA SER A 388 15.13 -10.46 14.13
C SER A 388 15.85 -11.20 13.01
N LEU A 389 16.78 -10.52 12.34
CA LEU A 389 17.54 -11.06 11.21
C LEU A 389 18.90 -11.59 11.68
N ASP A 390 19.70 -10.74 12.30
CA ASP A 390 21.06 -11.06 12.76
C ASP A 390 21.53 -10.01 13.79
N SER A 391 22.78 -10.15 14.23
CA SER A 391 23.49 -9.16 15.01
C SER A 391 24.92 -9.02 14.50
N PHE A 392 25.47 -7.82 14.51
CA PHE A 392 26.84 -7.54 14.06
C PHE A 392 27.62 -6.74 15.08
N GLY A 393 28.96 -6.83 15.02
CA GLY A 393 29.87 -6.24 15.98
C GLY A 393 30.16 -7.14 17.19
N ASP A 394 31.18 -6.75 17.98
CA ASP A 394 31.61 -7.53 19.15
C ASP A 394 30.77 -7.20 20.41
N PRO A 395 30.36 -8.21 21.20
CA PRO A 395 29.75 -7.97 22.50
C PRO A 395 30.70 -7.17 23.43
N PRO A 396 30.17 -6.24 24.26
CA PRO A 396 28.75 -5.91 24.51
C PRO A 396 28.18 -4.83 23.58
N ASN A 397 28.90 -4.37 22.58
CA ASN A 397 28.51 -3.25 21.71
C ASN A 397 27.91 -3.69 20.37
N GLY A 398 27.58 -4.96 20.22
CA GLY A 398 26.91 -5.47 19.02
C GLY A 398 25.58 -4.77 18.77
N GLU A 399 25.23 -4.61 17.48
CA GLU A 399 23.96 -4.05 17.04
C GLU A 399 23.10 -5.15 16.41
N ASP A 400 21.82 -5.21 16.78
CA ASP A 400 20.88 -6.15 16.19
C ASP A 400 20.36 -5.60 14.86
N GLN A 401 20.19 -6.49 13.89
CA GLN A 401 19.54 -6.19 12.61
C GLN A 401 18.13 -6.78 12.61
N VAL A 402 17.15 -5.94 12.23
CA VAL A 402 15.73 -6.24 12.34
C VAL A 402 15.03 -5.92 11.03
N TYR A 403 14.23 -6.85 10.54
CA TYR A 403 13.23 -6.59 9.51
C TYR A 403 11.95 -6.10 10.15
N ILE A 404 11.33 -5.09 9.53
CA ILE A 404 10.04 -4.54 9.96
C ILE A 404 9.15 -4.34 8.74
N ASN A 405 7.93 -4.87 8.77
CA ASN A 405 6.90 -4.48 7.83
C ASN A 405 6.05 -3.34 8.44
N SER A 406 5.87 -2.27 7.70
CA SER A 406 5.13 -1.07 8.16
C SER A 406 3.63 -1.28 8.29
N GLY A 407 3.08 -2.42 7.84
CA GLY A 407 1.64 -2.66 7.86
C GLY A 407 0.88 -1.77 6.88
N THR A 408 -0.35 -1.42 7.21
CA THR A 408 -1.25 -0.61 6.37
C THR A 408 -2.14 0.30 7.21
N TRP A 409 -2.82 1.24 6.55
CA TRP A 409 -3.94 2.01 7.09
C TRP A 409 -5.26 1.61 6.43
N HIS A 410 -5.19 0.82 5.37
CA HIS A 410 -6.36 0.40 4.64
C HIS A 410 -6.98 -0.85 5.28
N SER A 411 -8.31 -0.93 5.32
CA SER A 411 -9.00 -2.15 5.75
C SER A 411 -8.76 -3.27 4.75
N TYR A 412 -8.49 -4.47 5.23
CA TYR A 412 -8.37 -5.67 4.40
C TYR A 412 -9.05 -6.87 5.05
N PHE A 413 -9.28 -7.93 4.26
CA PHE A 413 -9.95 -9.12 4.71
C PHE A 413 -9.04 -10.34 4.55
N ASP A 414 -8.83 -11.05 5.65
CA ASP A 414 -8.15 -12.34 5.66
C ASP A 414 -9.13 -13.50 5.77
N LEU A 415 -8.80 -14.62 5.13
CA LEU A 415 -9.55 -15.86 5.28
C LEU A 415 -9.41 -16.39 6.72
N ALA A 416 -10.57 -16.66 7.37
CA ALA A 416 -10.59 -17.18 8.73
C ALA A 416 -9.87 -18.53 8.84
N ILE A 417 -8.90 -18.62 9.76
CA ILE A 417 -8.03 -19.80 9.94
C ILE A 417 -8.80 -21.01 10.51
N LYS A 418 -9.81 -20.77 11.35
CA LYS A 418 -10.52 -21.82 12.10
C LYS A 418 -11.15 -22.88 11.20
N ASP A 419 -11.81 -22.44 10.13
CA ASP A 419 -12.47 -23.31 9.16
C ASP A 419 -12.53 -22.58 7.81
N PRO A 420 -11.47 -22.67 6.99
CA PRO A 420 -11.41 -22.04 5.70
C PRO A 420 -12.51 -22.50 4.74
N THR A 421 -13.08 -23.71 4.93
CA THR A 421 -14.14 -24.27 4.07
C THR A 421 -15.44 -23.45 4.17
N GLN A 422 -15.66 -22.73 5.28
CA GLN A 422 -16.81 -21.85 5.44
C GLN A 422 -16.67 -20.52 4.71
N GLN A 423 -15.51 -20.26 4.07
CA GLN A 423 -15.24 -19.07 3.27
C GLN A 423 -15.59 -17.77 4.03
N ARG A 424 -15.26 -17.74 5.32
CA ARG A 424 -15.43 -16.56 6.16
C ARG A 424 -14.18 -15.71 6.09
N PHE A 425 -14.38 -14.44 5.85
CA PHE A 425 -13.32 -13.45 5.85
C PHE A 425 -13.48 -12.51 7.04
N VAL A 426 -12.39 -12.23 7.72
CA VAL A 426 -12.34 -11.37 8.91
C VAL A 426 -11.77 -10.02 8.49
N PRO A 427 -12.48 -8.92 8.75
CA PRO A 427 -11.94 -7.59 8.46
C PRO A 427 -10.84 -7.24 9.46
N TYR A 428 -9.77 -6.61 8.96
CA TYR A 428 -8.75 -5.94 9.73
C TYR A 428 -8.79 -4.45 9.42
N GLU A 429 -8.88 -3.63 10.45
CA GLU A 429 -8.85 -2.18 10.37
C GLU A 429 -7.77 -1.70 11.33
N THR A 430 -6.58 -1.48 10.80
CA THR A 430 -5.42 -1.07 11.58
C THR A 430 -4.84 0.22 11.01
N LEU A 431 -4.23 1.00 11.88
CA LEU A 431 -3.41 2.14 11.52
C LEU A 431 -2.03 1.87 12.10
N THR A 432 -1.03 1.73 11.26
CA THR A 432 0.34 1.42 11.68
C THR A 432 1.30 2.49 11.19
N TYR A 433 2.21 2.92 12.05
CA TYR A 433 3.37 3.71 11.65
C TYR A 433 4.60 3.34 12.47
N LEU A 434 5.76 3.56 11.89
CA LEU A 434 7.06 3.31 12.52
C LEU A 434 7.74 4.64 12.79
N THR A 435 8.43 4.73 13.92
CA THR A 435 9.23 5.89 14.29
C THR A 435 10.65 5.47 14.63
N PHE A 436 11.64 6.13 14.05
CA PHE A 436 13.05 5.91 14.29
C PHE A 436 13.67 7.19 14.87
N TYR A 437 14.45 7.01 15.91
CA TYR A 437 15.11 8.08 16.65
C TYR A 437 16.61 8.09 16.35
N LYS A 438 17.23 9.23 16.46
CA LYS A 438 18.69 9.38 16.29
C LYS A 438 19.33 9.81 17.59
N ASP A 439 20.58 9.44 17.74
CA ASP A 439 21.44 9.88 18.86
C ASP A 439 20.83 9.58 20.25
N ASP A 440 20.50 10.64 20.99
CA ASP A 440 19.93 10.59 22.32
C ASP A 440 18.43 10.95 22.36
N GLU A 441 17.82 11.14 21.19
CA GLU A 441 16.36 11.34 21.09
C GLU A 441 15.61 10.20 21.81
N ARG A 442 14.44 10.50 22.40
CA ARG A 442 13.59 9.52 23.09
C ARG A 442 14.34 8.78 24.23
N GLY A 443 15.29 9.44 24.92
CA GLY A 443 16.12 8.81 25.95
C GLY A 443 17.10 7.77 25.42
N GLY A 444 17.44 7.82 24.12
CA GLY A 444 18.31 6.86 23.44
C GLY A 444 17.61 5.60 22.95
N ARG A 445 16.27 5.56 22.90
CA ARG A 445 15.51 4.52 22.22
C ARG A 445 15.74 4.62 20.73
N LEU A 446 15.80 3.47 20.04
CA LEU A 446 16.14 3.45 18.62
C LEU A 446 14.92 3.53 17.72
N PHE A 447 13.85 2.80 18.07
CA PHE A 447 12.60 2.83 17.30
C PHE A 447 11.38 2.52 18.17
N GLU A 448 10.22 2.87 17.64
CA GLU A 448 8.90 2.47 18.16
C GLU A 448 8.01 2.12 16.98
N ALA A 449 7.23 1.04 17.13
CA ALA A 449 6.12 0.73 16.23
C ALA A 449 4.80 1.03 16.97
N TRP A 450 3.91 1.74 16.30
CA TRP A 450 2.56 1.95 16.77
C TRP A 450 1.58 1.29 15.81
N SER A 451 0.77 0.39 16.33
CA SER A 451 -0.32 -0.24 15.59
C SER A 451 -1.56 -0.24 16.46
N GLY A 452 -2.67 0.27 15.95
CA GLY A 452 -3.92 0.36 16.66
C GLY A 452 -5.10 0.04 15.76
N ALA A 453 -6.11 -0.67 16.32
CA ALA A 453 -7.38 -0.82 15.65
C ALA A 453 -8.09 0.54 15.57
N TYR A 454 -8.62 0.83 14.40
CA TYR A 454 -9.43 2.02 14.15
C TYR A 454 -10.79 1.53 13.62
N ALA A 455 -11.82 1.61 14.47
CA ALA A 455 -13.18 1.20 14.14
C ALA A 455 -14.14 2.41 14.19
#